data_405d0bff246d6a408d28cb7e51c7b6fe
#
_entry.id   405d0bff246d6a408d28cb7e51c7b6fe
#
_cell.length_a   1.000
_cell.length_b   1.000
_cell.length_c   1.000
_cell.angle_alpha   90.00
_cell.angle_beta   90.00
_cell.angle_gamma   90.00
#
_symmetry.space_group_name_H-M   'P 1'
#
loop_
_entity.id
_entity.type
_entity.pdbx_description
1 polymer ?
#
loop_
_entity_poly.entity_id
_entity_poly.type
_entity_poly.pdbx_seq_one_letter_code
_entity_poly.pdbx_strand_id
1 'polypeptide(L)'
;MAMRLDKFLSHMGYGTRNEVKNIIKNGWVTIEGKTIKKADHQVKEDQIVYVDDTPVSYIQYEYYILNKPSGYVSATEDNVHPTIMELIPSIRKDLYPVGRLDIDTEGLLLVCNDGQLTHDLLSPKKHVQKKYYVEFEGTLPENAVEIYNQPMDLDDFIAKPSTLEILDTNKAYLTISEGKFHQVKRMFQKVGCEVTYLQRVSFGPLELKNLEIGQARALSPDEIECLKAHSH
;
A
#
# COMPACT_ATOMS: atom_id res chain seq x y z
N MET A 1 24.81 5.00 -0.42
CA MET A 1 24.42 6.21 -1.25
C MET A 1 24.46 7.43 -0.34
N ALA A 2 24.97 8.58 -0.77
CA ALA A 2 25.00 9.77 0.08
C ALA A 2 23.67 10.53 -0.04
N MET A 3 23.14 11.04 1.07
CA MET A 3 21.87 11.79 1.11
C MET A 3 22.07 13.15 1.78
N ARG A 4 21.39 14.19 1.29
CA ARG A 4 21.41 15.51 1.94
C ARG A 4 20.79 15.44 3.34
N LEU A 5 21.41 16.09 4.31
CA LEU A 5 21.00 16.08 5.72
C LEU A 5 19.58 16.63 5.93
N ASP A 6 19.20 17.69 5.19
CA ASP A 6 17.84 18.22 5.26
C ASP A 6 16.77 17.21 4.80
N LYS A 7 17.09 16.42 3.77
CA LYS A 7 16.22 15.35 3.29
C LYS A 7 16.18 14.20 4.29
N PHE A 8 17.34 13.77 4.80
CA PHE A 8 17.49 12.72 5.81
C PHE A 8 16.57 12.97 7.02
N LEU A 9 16.72 14.15 7.66
CA LEU A 9 15.96 14.47 8.87
C LEU A 9 14.47 14.69 8.60
N SER A 10 14.11 15.25 7.43
CA SER A 10 12.71 15.37 7.04
C SER A 10 12.04 14.01 6.84
N HIS A 11 12.73 13.04 6.24
CA HIS A 11 12.25 11.66 6.11
C HIS A 11 12.07 10.99 7.47
N MET A 12 12.95 11.29 8.43
CA MET A 12 12.89 10.74 9.80
C MET A 12 11.91 11.50 10.71
N GLY A 13 11.04 12.36 10.15
CA GLY A 13 9.93 12.98 10.87
C GLY A 13 10.28 14.20 11.72
N TYR A 14 11.48 14.76 11.58
CA TYR A 14 11.91 15.96 12.31
C TYR A 14 11.26 17.27 11.81
N GLY A 15 10.36 17.18 10.86
CA GLY A 15 9.58 18.29 10.31
C GLY A 15 9.72 18.43 8.79
N THR A 16 9.12 19.52 8.28
CA THR A 16 9.28 19.94 6.88
C THR A 16 10.74 20.30 6.59
N ARG A 17 11.14 20.31 5.32
CA ARG A 17 12.51 20.71 4.95
C ARG A 17 12.91 22.09 5.47
N ASN A 18 11.95 23.02 5.61
CA ASN A 18 12.23 24.35 6.14
C ASN A 18 12.46 24.33 7.66
N GLU A 19 11.66 23.60 8.41
CA GLU A 19 11.84 23.39 9.85
C GLU A 19 13.16 22.69 10.14
N VAL A 20 13.48 21.64 9.41
CA VAL A 20 14.75 20.90 9.52
C VAL A 20 15.96 21.80 9.23
N LYS A 21 15.89 22.70 8.25
CA LYS A 21 16.97 23.68 8.00
C LYS A 21 17.22 24.58 9.22
N ASN A 22 16.19 24.94 9.97
CA ASN A 22 16.34 25.71 11.20
C ASN A 22 17.01 24.88 12.31
N ILE A 23 16.61 23.62 12.48
CA ILE A 23 17.25 22.68 13.42
C ILE A 23 18.75 22.57 13.13
N ILE A 24 19.12 22.37 11.86
CA ILE A 24 20.52 22.25 11.42
C ILE A 24 21.28 23.57 11.65
N LYS A 25 20.69 24.72 11.26
CA LYS A 25 21.30 26.05 11.40
C LYS A 25 21.58 26.40 12.87
N ASN A 26 20.69 25.99 13.77
CA ASN A 26 20.82 26.23 15.21
C ASN A 26 21.91 25.36 15.87
N GLY A 27 22.48 24.38 15.12
CA GLY A 27 23.59 23.58 15.59
C GLY A 27 23.18 22.38 16.45
N TRP A 28 21.91 21.95 16.37
CA TRP A 28 21.38 20.82 17.14
C TRP A 28 21.71 19.46 16.50
N VAL A 29 22.39 19.49 15.34
CA VAL A 29 22.73 18.26 14.61
C VAL A 29 24.21 18.00 14.66
N THR A 30 24.61 16.79 15.07
CA THR A 30 25.99 16.34 15.04
C THR A 30 26.13 15.05 14.22
N ILE A 31 27.30 14.91 13.58
CA ILE A 31 27.72 13.69 12.88
C ILE A 31 29.16 13.42 13.29
N GLU A 32 29.45 12.22 13.80
CA GLU A 32 30.80 11.86 14.29
C GLU A 32 31.36 12.88 15.32
N GLY A 33 30.48 13.39 16.19
CA GLY A 33 30.85 14.37 17.22
C GLY A 33 31.08 15.79 16.70
N LYS A 34 30.84 16.07 15.41
CA LYS A 34 30.99 17.41 14.81
C LYS A 34 29.63 18.03 14.55
N THR A 35 29.41 19.27 15.02
CA THR A 35 28.21 20.02 14.74
C THR A 35 28.14 20.41 13.27
N ILE A 36 27.02 20.04 12.60
CA ILE A 36 26.76 20.36 11.20
C ILE A 36 25.75 21.51 11.12
N LYS A 37 26.12 22.60 10.40
CA LYS A 37 25.24 23.77 10.18
C LYS A 37 24.79 23.96 8.74
N LYS A 38 25.25 23.10 7.81
CA LYS A 38 24.89 23.14 6.40
C LYS A 38 23.81 22.10 6.11
N ALA A 39 22.65 22.54 5.65
CA ALA A 39 21.51 21.69 5.35
C ALA A 39 21.75 20.73 4.16
N ASP A 40 22.63 21.10 3.26
CA ASP A 40 23.02 20.31 2.08
C ASP A 40 24.21 19.36 2.35
N HIS A 41 24.68 19.28 3.61
CA HIS A 41 25.69 18.30 3.99
C HIS A 41 25.29 16.90 3.56
N GLN A 42 26.22 16.14 2.97
CA GLN A 42 25.96 14.76 2.51
C GLN A 42 26.22 13.78 3.65
N VAL A 43 25.17 13.11 4.09
CA VAL A 43 25.26 12.01 5.08
C VAL A 43 25.54 10.70 4.33
N LYS A 44 26.56 9.97 4.74
CA LYS A 44 26.91 8.64 4.21
C LYS A 44 26.15 7.55 4.98
N GLU A 45 26.04 6.36 4.38
CA GLU A 45 25.31 5.22 4.97
C GLU A 45 25.87 4.74 6.32
N ASP A 46 27.17 4.87 6.50
CA ASP A 46 27.90 4.44 7.69
C ASP A 46 27.93 5.49 8.81
N GLN A 47 27.42 6.69 8.56
CA GLN A 47 27.43 7.79 9.52
C GLN A 47 26.16 7.79 10.37
N ILE A 48 26.32 7.95 11.68
CA ILE A 48 25.21 8.16 12.61
C ILE A 48 24.99 9.66 12.78
N VAL A 49 23.75 10.10 12.47
CA VAL A 49 23.31 11.45 12.71
C VAL A 49 22.70 11.53 14.11
N TYR A 50 23.04 12.56 14.85
CA TYR A 50 22.41 12.86 16.14
C TYR A 50 21.65 14.18 16.05
N VAL A 51 20.47 14.22 16.64
CA VAL A 51 19.71 15.44 16.86
C VAL A 51 19.49 15.59 18.36
N ASP A 52 19.99 16.67 18.94
CA ASP A 52 19.96 16.92 20.39
C ASP A 52 20.45 15.68 21.19
N ASP A 53 21.63 15.21 20.82
CA ASP A 53 22.33 14.01 21.37
C ASP A 53 21.56 12.68 21.20
N THR A 54 20.43 12.68 20.53
CA THR A 54 19.65 11.47 20.24
C THR A 54 20.05 10.91 18.86
N PRO A 55 20.47 9.63 18.77
CA PRO A 55 20.84 9.03 17.49
C PRO A 55 19.61 8.83 16.59
N VAL A 56 19.77 9.18 15.32
CA VAL A 56 18.75 9.01 14.29
C VAL A 56 19.17 7.89 13.35
N SER A 57 18.51 6.74 13.44
CA SER A 57 18.72 5.63 12.51
C SER A 57 17.97 5.89 11.21
N TYR A 58 18.69 5.84 10.08
CA TYR A 58 18.06 5.98 8.78
C TYR A 58 17.46 4.66 8.32
N ILE A 59 16.15 4.66 8.10
CA ILE A 59 15.44 3.56 7.45
C ILE A 59 15.09 4.05 6.04
N GLN A 60 15.68 3.44 5.01
CA GLN A 60 15.47 3.85 3.62
C GLN A 60 14.02 3.63 3.18
N TYR A 61 13.51 2.43 3.41
CA TYR A 61 12.16 2.04 3.04
C TYR A 61 11.39 1.51 4.23
N GLU A 62 10.15 1.93 4.36
CA GLU A 62 9.18 1.37 5.29
C GLU A 62 8.04 0.73 4.51
N TYR A 63 7.53 -0.39 5.02
CA TYR A 63 6.46 -1.16 4.42
C TYR A 63 5.44 -1.52 5.49
N TYR A 64 4.19 -1.16 5.24
CA TYR A 64 3.06 -1.45 6.12
C TYR A 64 1.97 -2.17 5.35
N ILE A 65 1.29 -3.11 6.00
CA ILE A 65 -0.04 -3.53 5.58
C ILE A 65 -1.06 -2.91 6.51
N LEU A 66 -2.13 -2.44 5.89
CA LEU A 66 -3.32 -1.90 6.55
C LEU A 66 -4.49 -2.82 6.19
N ASN A 67 -5.29 -3.20 7.17
CA ASN A 67 -6.65 -3.66 6.91
C ASN A 67 -7.54 -2.43 6.78
N LYS A 68 -7.64 -1.90 5.56
CA LYS A 68 -8.33 -0.64 5.27
C LYS A 68 -9.81 -0.76 5.64
N PRO A 69 -10.35 0.13 6.48
CA PRO A 69 -11.79 0.20 6.71
C PRO A 69 -12.51 0.90 5.57
N SER A 70 -13.82 0.69 5.46
CA SER A 70 -14.71 1.50 4.63
C SER A 70 -14.70 2.97 5.09
N GLY A 71 -14.97 3.91 4.18
CA GLY A 71 -15.02 5.34 4.44
C GLY A 71 -13.71 6.09 4.30
N TYR A 72 -12.58 5.40 4.13
CA TYR A 72 -11.26 6.00 3.91
C TYR A 72 -10.84 5.91 2.45
N VAL A 73 -10.25 6.99 1.92
CA VAL A 73 -9.70 6.98 0.55
C VAL A 73 -8.26 6.50 0.54
N SER A 74 -7.89 5.74 -0.51
CA SER A 74 -6.51 5.28 -0.76
C SER A 74 -5.71 6.41 -1.42
N ALA A 75 -5.43 7.46 -0.66
CA ALA A 75 -4.68 8.64 -1.07
C ALA A 75 -3.79 9.14 0.08
N THR A 76 -2.80 9.95 -0.25
CA THR A 76 -1.93 10.62 0.74
C THR A 76 -2.59 11.86 1.32
N GLU A 77 -3.43 12.53 0.53
CA GLU A 77 -4.17 13.74 0.91
C GLU A 77 -5.54 13.72 0.21
N ASP A 78 -6.57 14.20 0.88
CA ASP A 78 -7.91 14.42 0.33
C ASP A 78 -8.59 15.56 1.10
N ASN A 79 -9.42 16.38 0.41
CA ASN A 79 -10.08 17.54 1.03
C ASN A 79 -11.46 17.21 1.61
N VAL A 80 -12.01 16.04 1.33
CA VAL A 80 -13.39 15.68 1.67
C VAL A 80 -13.47 14.47 2.59
N HIS A 81 -12.61 13.48 2.35
CA HIS A 81 -12.64 12.21 3.07
C HIS A 81 -11.36 11.98 3.87
N PRO A 82 -11.42 11.27 5.00
CA PRO A 82 -10.23 10.83 5.72
C PRO A 82 -9.39 9.92 4.83
N THR A 83 -8.07 10.05 4.93
CA THR A 83 -7.14 9.25 4.15
C THR A 83 -6.60 8.08 4.96
N ILE A 84 -6.18 7.04 4.29
CA ILE A 84 -5.56 5.86 4.92
C ILE A 84 -4.27 6.22 5.68
N MET A 85 -3.67 7.37 5.41
CA MET A 85 -2.43 7.80 6.08
C MET A 85 -2.64 8.10 7.57
N GLU A 86 -3.87 8.43 7.98
CA GLU A 86 -4.23 8.65 9.38
C GLU A 86 -4.15 7.35 10.23
N LEU A 87 -4.19 6.19 9.56
CA LEU A 87 -4.18 4.87 10.19
C LEU A 87 -2.78 4.23 10.21
N ILE A 88 -1.79 4.83 9.54
CA ILE A 88 -0.43 4.26 9.45
C ILE A 88 0.42 4.75 10.64
N PRO A 89 0.96 3.84 11.47
CA PRO A 89 1.74 4.20 12.66
C PRO A 89 3.19 4.58 12.27
N SER A 90 3.35 5.61 11.44
CA SER A 90 4.65 6.12 11.01
C SER A 90 4.69 7.65 11.08
N ILE A 91 5.86 8.17 11.44
CA ILE A 91 6.15 9.61 11.43
C ILE A 91 6.56 10.11 10.04
N ARG A 92 6.82 9.22 9.11
CA ARG A 92 7.27 9.56 7.75
C ARG A 92 6.14 10.20 6.95
N LYS A 93 6.52 11.16 6.12
CA LYS A 93 5.60 11.89 5.23
C LYS A 93 5.73 11.49 3.76
N ASP A 94 6.64 10.55 3.45
CA ASP A 94 6.89 10.08 2.08
C ASP A 94 6.28 8.69 1.79
N LEU A 95 5.45 8.18 2.71
CA LEU A 95 4.68 6.96 2.50
C LEU A 95 3.46 7.22 1.60
N TYR A 96 3.08 6.21 0.82
CA TYR A 96 1.90 6.25 -0.03
C TYR A 96 1.32 4.85 -0.26
N PRO A 97 0.02 4.74 -0.61
CA PRO A 97 -0.61 3.46 -0.88
C PRO A 97 -0.11 2.83 -2.19
N VAL A 98 0.15 1.54 -2.17
CA VAL A 98 0.50 0.73 -3.35
C VAL A 98 -0.77 0.24 -4.02
N GLY A 99 -1.20 0.95 -5.04
CA GLY A 99 -2.52 0.79 -5.66
C GLY A 99 -3.61 1.40 -4.80
N ARG A 100 -4.84 1.13 -5.20
CA ARG A 100 -6.03 1.73 -4.57
C ARG A 100 -7.09 0.68 -4.30
N LEU A 101 -7.81 0.86 -3.21
CA LEU A 101 -9.11 0.27 -2.94
C LEU A 101 -10.13 1.40 -2.97
N ASP A 102 -11.34 1.11 -3.43
CA ASP A 102 -12.44 2.08 -3.42
C ASP A 102 -12.76 2.49 -1.98
N ILE A 103 -13.44 3.62 -1.81
CA ILE A 103 -13.75 4.18 -0.49
C ILE A 103 -14.54 3.19 0.39
N ASP A 104 -15.45 2.44 -0.22
CA ASP A 104 -16.31 1.43 0.41
C ASP A 104 -15.71 0.01 0.42
N THR A 105 -14.58 -0.20 -0.26
CA THR A 105 -13.87 -1.48 -0.27
C THR A 105 -12.91 -1.57 0.89
N GLU A 106 -12.94 -2.68 1.60
CA GLU A 106 -12.10 -2.96 2.76
C GLU A 106 -10.91 -3.86 2.44
N GLY A 107 -10.06 -4.08 3.43
CA GLY A 107 -9.07 -5.13 3.41
C GLY A 107 -7.64 -4.69 3.15
N LEU A 108 -6.81 -5.63 2.73
CA LEU A 108 -5.37 -5.49 2.63
C LEU A 108 -4.96 -4.39 1.65
N LEU A 109 -4.33 -3.35 2.19
CA LEU A 109 -3.67 -2.30 1.43
C LEU A 109 -2.21 -2.20 1.86
N LEU A 110 -1.30 -2.34 0.90
CA LEU A 110 0.13 -2.12 1.12
C LEU A 110 0.41 -0.62 1.05
N VAL A 111 1.22 -0.12 2.00
CA VAL A 111 1.68 1.27 2.06
C VAL A 111 3.21 1.26 2.21
N CYS A 112 3.92 2.00 1.38
CA CYS A 112 5.38 2.09 1.45
C CYS A 112 5.89 3.38 0.80
N ASN A 113 7.22 3.55 0.77
CA ASN A 113 7.91 4.62 0.04
C ASN A 113 8.93 4.08 -0.98
N ASP A 114 8.82 2.80 -1.37
CA ASP A 114 9.67 2.16 -2.38
C ASP A 114 9.02 2.25 -3.77
N GLY A 115 9.43 3.27 -4.52
CA GLY A 115 8.86 3.54 -5.85
C GLY A 115 9.13 2.43 -6.87
N GLN A 116 10.31 1.79 -6.81
CA GLN A 116 10.64 0.72 -7.74
C GLN A 116 9.76 -0.51 -7.48
N LEU A 117 9.68 -0.93 -6.22
CA LEU A 117 8.83 -2.06 -5.83
C LEU A 117 7.36 -1.79 -6.18
N THR A 118 6.87 -0.58 -5.90
CA THR A 118 5.50 -0.17 -6.24
C THR A 118 5.21 -0.30 -7.73
N HIS A 119 6.11 0.23 -8.57
CA HIS A 119 5.99 0.12 -10.02
C HIS A 119 5.90 -1.34 -10.47
N ASP A 120 6.77 -2.19 -9.94
CA ASP A 120 6.82 -3.59 -10.31
C ASP A 120 5.56 -4.35 -9.87
N LEU A 121 5.09 -4.15 -8.63
CA LEU A 121 3.88 -4.78 -8.11
C LEU A 121 2.59 -4.35 -8.82
N LEU A 122 2.54 -3.10 -9.31
CA LEU A 122 1.36 -2.58 -10.02
C LEU A 122 1.41 -2.82 -11.52
N SER A 123 2.56 -3.21 -12.05
CA SER A 123 2.73 -3.47 -13.48
C SER A 123 1.80 -4.60 -13.96
N PRO A 124 0.99 -4.37 -15.01
CA PRO A 124 0.12 -5.41 -15.57
C PRO A 124 0.89 -6.64 -16.13
N LYS A 125 2.21 -6.47 -16.37
CA LYS A 125 3.09 -7.54 -16.86
C LYS A 125 3.47 -8.55 -15.78
N LYS A 126 3.42 -8.14 -14.50
CA LYS A 126 3.82 -8.99 -13.37
C LYS A 126 2.69 -9.87 -12.83
N HIS A 127 1.45 -9.62 -13.26
CA HIS A 127 0.28 -10.42 -12.90
C HIS A 127 0.10 -10.68 -11.40
N VAL A 128 0.50 -9.72 -10.55
CA VAL A 128 0.36 -9.85 -9.09
C VAL A 128 -1.09 -10.10 -8.72
N GLN A 129 -1.34 -11.27 -8.16
CA GLN A 129 -2.70 -11.72 -7.83
C GLN A 129 -3.27 -10.92 -6.66
N LYS A 130 -4.57 -10.69 -6.71
CA LYS A 130 -5.36 -10.04 -5.67
C LYS A 130 -6.60 -10.88 -5.41
N LYS A 131 -6.74 -11.41 -4.21
CA LYS A 131 -7.89 -12.23 -3.81
C LYS A 131 -8.83 -11.36 -2.98
N TYR A 132 -10.10 -11.40 -3.36
CA TYR A 132 -11.19 -10.67 -2.72
C TYR A 132 -12.21 -11.63 -2.15
N TYR A 133 -12.64 -11.38 -0.92
CA TYR A 133 -13.86 -11.90 -0.37
C TYR A 133 -15.01 -10.99 -0.82
N VAL A 134 -16.09 -11.59 -1.34
CA VAL A 134 -17.20 -10.88 -1.95
C VAL A 134 -18.50 -11.40 -1.37
N GLU A 135 -19.34 -10.50 -0.84
CA GLU A 135 -20.76 -10.78 -0.62
C GLU A 135 -21.57 -10.06 -1.68
N PHE A 136 -22.63 -10.69 -2.17
CA PHE A 136 -23.42 -10.16 -3.27
C PHE A 136 -24.89 -10.56 -3.15
N GLU A 137 -25.76 -9.79 -3.78
CA GLU A 137 -27.17 -10.12 -4.04
C GLU A 137 -27.35 -10.59 -5.48
N GLY A 138 -28.35 -11.44 -5.72
CA GLY A 138 -28.60 -12.08 -7.00
C GLY A 138 -28.24 -13.55 -7.00
N THR A 139 -28.34 -14.16 -8.17
CA THR A 139 -28.03 -15.59 -8.36
C THR A 139 -26.97 -15.73 -9.43
N LEU A 140 -25.84 -16.33 -9.08
CA LEU A 140 -24.80 -16.67 -10.05
C LEU A 140 -25.33 -17.69 -11.07
N PRO A 141 -24.97 -17.58 -12.36
CA PRO A 141 -25.22 -18.63 -13.34
C PRO A 141 -24.60 -19.96 -12.91
N GLU A 142 -25.21 -21.09 -13.31
CA GLU A 142 -24.67 -22.41 -13.00
C GLU A 142 -23.23 -22.60 -13.48
N ASN A 143 -22.88 -21.98 -14.61
CA ASN A 143 -21.53 -21.99 -15.20
C ASN A 143 -20.70 -20.74 -14.84
N ALA A 144 -20.97 -20.10 -13.71
CA ALA A 144 -20.25 -18.88 -13.31
C ALA A 144 -18.72 -19.08 -13.27
N VAL A 145 -18.25 -20.21 -12.74
CA VAL A 145 -16.81 -20.52 -12.65
C VAL A 145 -16.16 -20.52 -14.04
N GLU A 146 -16.82 -21.13 -15.03
CA GLU A 146 -16.33 -21.16 -16.42
C GLU A 146 -16.35 -19.74 -17.05
N ILE A 147 -17.38 -18.94 -16.76
CA ILE A 147 -17.48 -17.56 -17.24
C ILE A 147 -16.30 -16.73 -16.72
N TYR A 148 -15.99 -16.79 -15.42
CA TYR A 148 -14.90 -16.03 -14.82
C TYR A 148 -13.51 -16.52 -15.28
N ASN A 149 -13.37 -17.79 -15.66
CA ASN A 149 -12.14 -18.34 -16.23
C ASN A 149 -11.86 -17.88 -17.69
N GLN A 150 -12.76 -17.12 -18.29
CA GLN A 150 -12.59 -16.53 -19.61
C GLN A 150 -12.42 -15.02 -19.53
N PRO A 151 -11.84 -14.38 -20.56
CA PRO A 151 -11.85 -12.92 -20.66
C PRO A 151 -13.29 -12.40 -20.63
N MET A 152 -13.57 -11.38 -19.81
CA MET A 152 -14.90 -10.81 -19.63
C MET A 152 -14.94 -9.39 -20.19
N ASP A 153 -15.82 -9.14 -21.15
CA ASP A 153 -16.04 -7.82 -21.70
C ASP A 153 -16.85 -6.96 -20.71
N LEU A 154 -16.24 -5.86 -20.23
CA LEU A 154 -16.82 -4.91 -19.29
C LEU A 154 -17.04 -3.55 -19.95
N ASP A 155 -17.34 -3.53 -21.24
CA ASP A 155 -17.67 -2.42 -22.14
C ASP A 155 -16.46 -1.51 -22.50
N ASP A 156 -15.74 -0.97 -21.52
CA ASP A 156 -14.56 -0.10 -21.74
C ASP A 156 -13.23 -0.84 -21.69
N PHE A 157 -13.22 -2.09 -21.19
CA PHE A 157 -12.05 -2.99 -21.23
C PHE A 157 -12.45 -4.47 -21.14
N ILE A 158 -11.58 -5.32 -21.60
CA ILE A 158 -11.71 -6.76 -21.44
C ILE A 158 -10.93 -7.18 -20.19
N ALA A 159 -11.64 -7.68 -19.17
CA ALA A 159 -11.02 -8.22 -17.97
C ALA A 159 -10.32 -9.55 -18.30
N LYS A 160 -9.13 -9.74 -17.72
CA LYS A 160 -8.40 -11.02 -17.87
C LYS A 160 -9.14 -12.15 -17.16
N PRO A 161 -8.90 -13.41 -17.56
CA PRO A 161 -9.40 -14.56 -16.83
C PRO A 161 -9.11 -14.46 -15.34
N SER A 162 -10.06 -14.84 -14.54
CA SER A 162 -10.03 -14.79 -13.08
C SER A 162 -10.49 -16.10 -12.48
N THR A 163 -10.24 -16.33 -11.21
CA THR A 163 -10.64 -17.56 -10.51
C THR A 163 -11.75 -17.22 -9.51
N LEU A 164 -12.93 -17.78 -9.73
CA LEU A 164 -14.07 -17.68 -8.83
C LEU A 164 -14.17 -18.95 -7.96
N GLU A 165 -14.20 -18.78 -6.65
CA GLU A 165 -14.43 -19.85 -5.66
C GLU A 165 -15.74 -19.54 -4.94
N ILE A 166 -16.80 -20.28 -5.20
CA ILE A 166 -18.12 -20.10 -4.56
C ILE A 166 -18.05 -20.72 -3.16
N LEU A 167 -18.34 -19.92 -2.14
CA LEU A 167 -18.33 -20.34 -0.74
C LEU A 167 -19.72 -20.71 -0.23
N ASP A 168 -20.73 -19.93 -0.66
CA ASP A 168 -22.11 -20.06 -0.25
C ASP A 168 -23.00 -19.37 -1.31
N THR A 169 -24.30 -19.39 -1.14
CA THR A 169 -25.29 -18.81 -2.07
C THR A 169 -24.97 -17.38 -2.50
N ASN A 170 -24.49 -16.56 -1.56
CA ASN A 170 -24.20 -15.13 -1.76
C ASN A 170 -22.78 -14.73 -1.38
N LYS A 171 -21.84 -15.70 -1.32
CA LYS A 171 -20.46 -15.47 -0.89
C LYS A 171 -19.48 -16.19 -1.80
N ALA A 172 -18.42 -15.49 -2.18
CA ALA A 172 -17.38 -16.06 -3.02
C ALA A 172 -16.01 -15.45 -2.71
N TYR A 173 -14.96 -16.14 -3.13
CA TYR A 173 -13.67 -15.51 -3.39
C TYR A 173 -13.52 -15.28 -4.89
N LEU A 174 -12.98 -14.11 -5.25
CA LEU A 174 -12.55 -13.83 -6.60
C LEU A 174 -11.07 -13.43 -6.61
N THR A 175 -10.27 -14.13 -7.41
CA THR A 175 -8.86 -13.84 -7.62
C THR A 175 -8.65 -13.25 -9.01
N ILE A 176 -8.10 -12.03 -9.07
CA ILE A 176 -7.77 -11.31 -10.31
C ILE A 176 -6.27 -11.01 -10.38
N SER A 177 -5.70 -10.88 -11.58
CA SER A 177 -4.27 -10.56 -11.83
C SER A 177 -4.03 -9.11 -12.31
N GLU A 178 -5.05 -8.29 -12.27
CA GLU A 178 -5.02 -6.87 -12.64
C GLU A 178 -5.85 -6.06 -11.62
N GLY A 179 -6.10 -4.79 -11.84
CA GLY A 179 -6.88 -3.95 -10.92
C GLY A 179 -7.39 -2.71 -11.64
N LYS A 180 -8.41 -2.90 -12.47
CA LYS A 180 -9.09 -1.81 -13.15
C LYS A 180 -10.16 -1.19 -12.24
N PHE A 181 -10.63 -0.01 -12.61
CA PHE A 181 -11.65 0.72 -11.87
C PHE A 181 -12.91 -0.12 -11.63
N HIS A 182 -13.26 -0.32 -10.37
CA HIS A 182 -14.41 -1.11 -9.91
C HIS A 182 -14.50 -2.53 -10.52
N GLN A 183 -13.37 -3.13 -10.90
CA GLN A 183 -13.36 -4.35 -11.72
C GLN A 183 -14.18 -5.47 -11.11
N VAL A 184 -13.98 -5.81 -9.83
CA VAL A 184 -14.70 -6.91 -9.16
C VAL A 184 -16.20 -6.64 -9.18
N LYS A 185 -16.65 -5.45 -8.79
CA LYS A 185 -18.06 -5.06 -8.76
C LYS A 185 -18.71 -5.19 -10.15
N ARG A 186 -18.00 -4.71 -11.18
CA ARG A 186 -18.48 -4.76 -12.57
C ARG A 186 -18.54 -6.19 -13.11
N MET A 187 -17.60 -7.05 -12.73
CA MET A 187 -17.64 -8.47 -13.11
C MET A 187 -18.86 -9.19 -12.52
N PHE A 188 -19.21 -8.90 -11.26
CA PHE A 188 -20.43 -9.44 -10.66
C PHE A 188 -21.68 -8.85 -11.31
N GLN A 189 -21.71 -7.56 -11.57
CA GLN A 189 -22.82 -6.90 -12.27
C GLN A 189 -23.05 -7.49 -13.67
N LYS A 190 -22.00 -7.85 -14.40
CA LYS A 190 -22.10 -8.45 -15.73
C LYS A 190 -22.82 -9.80 -15.73
N VAL A 191 -22.78 -10.54 -14.63
CA VAL A 191 -23.49 -11.82 -14.46
C VAL A 191 -24.83 -11.66 -13.68
N GLY A 192 -25.30 -10.42 -13.47
CA GLY A 192 -26.58 -10.14 -12.85
C GLY A 192 -26.58 -10.12 -11.33
N CYS A 193 -25.41 -10.00 -10.70
CA CYS A 193 -25.24 -9.90 -9.24
C CYS A 193 -24.76 -8.51 -8.83
N GLU A 194 -25.20 -8.04 -7.66
CA GLU A 194 -24.76 -6.77 -7.07
C GLU A 194 -23.87 -7.04 -5.85
N VAL A 195 -22.66 -6.50 -5.83
CA VAL A 195 -21.72 -6.64 -4.70
C VAL A 195 -22.19 -5.74 -3.56
N THR A 196 -22.47 -6.33 -2.41
CA THR A 196 -22.89 -5.65 -1.18
C THR A 196 -21.75 -5.45 -0.19
N TYR A 197 -20.73 -6.34 -0.21
CA TYR A 197 -19.52 -6.24 0.58
C TYR A 197 -18.31 -6.73 -0.20
N LEU A 198 -17.20 -6.01 -0.10
CA LEU A 198 -15.96 -6.33 -0.80
C LEU A 198 -14.75 -6.10 0.10
N GLN A 199 -13.96 -7.15 0.30
CA GLN A 199 -12.74 -7.09 1.09
C GLN A 199 -11.58 -7.75 0.35
N ARG A 200 -10.47 -7.03 0.14
CA ARG A 200 -9.25 -7.67 -0.37
C ARG A 200 -8.53 -8.42 0.75
N VAL A 201 -8.47 -9.74 0.64
CA VAL A 201 -7.88 -10.62 1.66
C VAL A 201 -6.41 -10.94 1.40
N SER A 202 -5.96 -10.88 0.12
CA SER A 202 -4.53 -11.02 -0.21
C SER A 202 -4.09 -10.10 -1.36
N PHE A 203 -2.79 -9.81 -1.38
CA PHE A 203 -2.11 -9.06 -2.44
C PHE A 203 -0.73 -9.69 -2.67
N GLY A 204 -0.56 -10.39 -3.79
CA GLY A 204 0.61 -11.23 -4.03
C GLY A 204 0.81 -12.23 -2.88
N PRO A 205 1.99 -12.25 -2.25
CA PRO A 205 2.28 -13.15 -1.13
C PRO A 205 1.73 -12.67 0.22
N LEU A 206 1.17 -11.45 0.28
CA LEU A 206 0.69 -10.86 1.53
C LEU A 206 -0.75 -11.25 1.81
N GLU A 207 -1.04 -11.54 3.08
CA GLU A 207 -2.36 -11.88 3.59
C GLU A 207 -2.70 -11.03 4.82
N LEU A 208 -3.99 -10.76 5.04
CA LEU A 208 -4.46 -10.02 6.22
C LEU A 208 -4.18 -10.77 7.52
N LYS A 209 -4.28 -12.11 7.49
CA LYS A 209 -4.20 -12.95 8.70
C LYS A 209 -5.18 -12.45 9.78
N ASN A 210 -4.66 -12.16 10.99
CA ASN A 210 -5.43 -11.70 12.14
C ASN A 210 -5.41 -10.16 12.31
N LEU A 211 -5.09 -9.40 11.26
CA LEU A 211 -5.09 -7.95 11.33
C LEU A 211 -6.54 -7.43 11.33
N GLU A 212 -6.95 -6.80 12.41
CA GLU A 212 -8.31 -6.26 12.54
C GLU A 212 -8.54 -5.07 11.60
N ILE A 213 -9.81 -4.79 11.28
CA ILE A 213 -10.20 -3.65 10.45
C ILE A 213 -9.72 -2.35 11.11
N GLY A 214 -9.09 -1.48 10.32
CA GLY A 214 -8.50 -0.22 10.78
C GLY A 214 -7.09 -0.35 11.36
N GLN A 215 -6.60 -1.56 11.58
CA GLN A 215 -5.24 -1.77 12.08
C GLN A 215 -4.21 -1.82 10.94
N ALA A 216 -3.03 -1.25 11.22
CA ALA A 216 -1.87 -1.36 10.36
C ALA A 216 -0.67 -1.91 11.15
N ARG A 217 0.20 -2.66 10.47
CA ARG A 217 1.48 -3.13 11.01
C ARG A 217 2.59 -3.04 9.97
N ALA A 218 3.82 -2.91 10.42
CA ALA A 218 4.97 -3.08 9.56
C ALA A 218 5.05 -4.51 9.03
N LEU A 219 5.60 -4.69 7.83
CA LEU A 219 5.95 -5.99 7.27
C LEU A 219 7.14 -6.57 8.03
N SER A 220 7.14 -7.88 8.20
CA SER A 220 8.33 -8.61 8.65
C SER A 220 9.40 -8.65 7.54
N PRO A 221 10.69 -8.88 7.88
CA PRO A 221 11.74 -9.07 6.89
C PRO A 221 11.39 -10.15 5.86
N ASP A 222 10.84 -11.27 6.29
CA ASP A 222 10.45 -12.39 5.40
C ASP A 222 9.32 -11.97 4.44
N GLU A 223 8.34 -11.21 4.90
CA GLU A 223 7.26 -10.68 4.06
C GLU A 223 7.82 -9.70 3.01
N ILE A 224 8.81 -8.87 3.37
CA ILE A 224 9.47 -7.96 2.44
C ILE A 224 10.25 -8.74 1.38
N GLU A 225 10.99 -9.78 1.76
CA GLU A 225 11.73 -10.63 0.83
C GLU A 225 10.77 -11.36 -0.13
N CYS A 226 9.71 -11.98 0.38
CA CYS A 226 8.68 -12.61 -0.44
C CYS A 226 8.04 -11.61 -1.42
N LEU A 227 7.74 -10.40 -0.96
CA LEU A 227 7.15 -9.36 -1.80
C LEU A 227 8.10 -8.93 -2.93
N LYS A 228 9.38 -8.76 -2.64
CA LYS A 228 10.42 -8.43 -3.64
C LYS A 228 10.62 -9.56 -4.64
N ALA A 229 10.59 -10.82 -4.20
CA ALA A 229 10.69 -11.98 -5.09
C ALA A 229 9.52 -12.05 -6.09
N HIS A 230 8.31 -11.63 -5.70
CA HIS A 230 7.14 -11.57 -6.58
C HIS A 230 7.16 -10.38 -7.55
N SER A 231 8.06 -9.42 -7.34
CA SER A 231 8.22 -8.27 -8.23
C SER A 231 9.22 -8.51 -9.36
N HIS A 232 9.94 -9.62 -9.34
CA HIS A 232 10.91 -10.06 -10.38
C HIS A 232 10.29 -11.14 -11.27
#